data_e8cacf95c7f314d79baabdce9fcceb73
#
_entry.id   e8cacf95c7f314d79baabdce9fcceb73
#
_cell.length_a   1.000
_cell.length_b   1.000
_cell.length_c   1.000
_cell.angle_alpha   90.00
_cell.angle_beta   90.00
_cell.angle_gamma   90.00
#
_symmetry.space_group_name_H-M   'P 1'
#
loop_
_entity.id
_entity.type
_entity.pdbx_description
1 polymer ?
#
loop_
_entity_poly.entity_id
_entity_poly.type
_entity_poly.pdbx_seq_one_letter_code
_entity_poly.pdbx_strand_id
1 'polypeptide(L)'
;MTTLEIEAKIFDIVAKQLNIERANIKRESSFVNDLGADSLDTVELVMEIEESFSVSIPDEDAQKMQTVGDSIDYIEKRLNEQK
;
A
#
# COMPACT_ATOMS: atom_id res chain seq x y z
N MET A 1 -7.27 -5.54 13.13
CA MET A 1 -7.99 -5.06 11.93
C MET A 1 -8.34 -6.23 11.02
N THR A 2 -9.47 -6.14 10.37
CA THR A 2 -9.83 -7.14 9.38
C THR A 2 -9.14 -6.85 8.04
N THR A 3 -9.10 -7.85 7.17
CA THR A 3 -8.55 -7.67 5.82
C THR A 3 -9.27 -6.57 5.05
N LEU A 4 -10.59 -6.48 5.20
CA LEU A 4 -11.37 -5.44 4.53
C LEU A 4 -11.02 -4.04 5.02
N GLU A 5 -10.75 -3.89 6.31
CA GLU A 5 -10.34 -2.60 6.86
C GLU A 5 -8.96 -2.19 6.36
N ILE A 6 -8.03 -3.13 6.30
CA ILE A 6 -6.69 -2.88 5.77
C ILE A 6 -6.78 -2.50 4.30
N GLU A 7 -7.53 -3.25 3.54
CA GLU A 7 -7.72 -2.98 2.11
C GLU A 7 -8.31 -1.60 1.88
N ALA A 8 -9.36 -1.24 2.63
CA ALA A 8 -10.00 0.06 2.50
C ALA A 8 -9.03 1.19 2.78
N LYS A 9 -8.23 1.07 3.85
CA LYS A 9 -7.25 2.10 4.20
C LYS A 9 -6.17 2.23 3.14
N ILE A 10 -5.67 1.13 2.63
CA ILE A 10 -4.62 1.18 1.61
C ILE A 10 -5.16 1.76 0.31
N PHE A 11 -6.36 1.39 -0.10
CA PHE A 11 -6.98 1.98 -1.28
C PHE A 11 -7.12 3.49 -1.14
N ASP A 12 -7.56 3.97 0.04
CA ASP A 12 -7.69 5.41 0.30
C ASP A 12 -6.34 6.12 0.25
N ILE A 13 -5.31 5.51 0.83
CA ILE A 13 -3.95 6.07 0.82
C ILE A 13 -3.44 6.20 -0.62
N VAL A 14 -3.60 5.13 -1.41
CA VAL A 14 -3.14 5.12 -2.79
C VAL A 14 -3.88 6.15 -3.62
N ALA A 15 -5.20 6.21 -3.49
CA ALA A 15 -6.02 7.16 -4.24
C ALA A 15 -5.60 8.60 -3.94
N LYS A 16 -5.39 8.91 -2.67
CA LYS A 16 -5.01 10.24 -2.24
C LYS A 16 -3.59 10.61 -2.68
N GLN A 17 -2.65 9.69 -2.48
CA GLN A 17 -1.25 9.94 -2.79
C GLN A 17 -1.01 10.11 -4.28
N LEU A 18 -1.66 9.31 -5.11
CA LEU A 18 -1.50 9.35 -6.56
C LEU A 18 -2.52 10.22 -7.26
N ASN A 19 -3.46 10.80 -6.49
CA ASN A 19 -4.51 11.67 -7.03
C ASN A 19 -5.33 10.99 -8.11
N ILE A 20 -5.77 9.77 -7.83
CA ILE A 20 -6.59 8.98 -8.74
C ILE A 20 -7.86 8.54 -8.02
N GLU A 21 -8.88 8.18 -8.79
CA GLU A 21 -10.13 7.73 -8.21
C GLU A 21 -10.00 6.32 -7.64
N ARG A 22 -10.54 6.09 -6.45
CA ARG A 22 -10.49 4.80 -5.80
C ARG A 22 -11.12 3.70 -6.66
N ALA A 23 -12.16 4.02 -7.42
CA ALA A 23 -12.83 3.06 -8.30
C ALA A 23 -11.91 2.50 -9.38
N ASN A 24 -10.82 3.21 -9.70
CA ASN A 24 -9.85 2.77 -10.70
C ASN A 24 -8.73 1.91 -10.13
N ILE A 25 -8.75 1.66 -8.81
CA ILE A 25 -7.71 0.89 -8.13
C ILE A 25 -8.21 -0.52 -7.89
N LYS A 26 -7.39 -1.51 -8.23
CA LYS A 26 -7.69 -2.92 -8.00
C LYS A 26 -6.52 -3.56 -7.27
N ARG A 27 -6.75 -4.72 -6.66
CA ARG A 27 -5.68 -5.44 -5.97
C ARG A 27 -4.53 -5.79 -6.90
N GLU A 28 -4.84 -6.14 -8.15
CA GLU A 28 -3.81 -6.48 -9.15
C GLU A 28 -3.16 -5.26 -9.79
N SER A 29 -3.60 -4.05 -9.49
CA SER A 29 -3.00 -2.83 -10.07
C SER A 29 -1.55 -2.67 -9.64
N SER A 30 -0.66 -2.53 -10.61
CA SER A 30 0.75 -2.22 -10.34
C SER A 30 0.90 -0.73 -10.07
N PHE A 31 1.62 -0.38 -9.01
CA PHE A 31 1.82 1.03 -8.68
C PHE A 31 2.49 1.79 -9.83
N VAL A 32 3.49 1.20 -10.44
CA VAL A 32 4.24 1.87 -11.52
C VAL A 32 3.56 1.71 -12.87
N ASN A 33 3.20 0.48 -13.23
CA ASN A 33 2.72 0.19 -14.58
C ASN A 33 1.27 0.59 -14.80
N ASP A 34 0.42 0.37 -13.80
CA ASP A 34 -1.02 0.62 -13.94
C ASP A 34 -1.45 1.97 -13.37
N LEU A 35 -0.82 2.40 -12.29
CA LEU A 35 -1.21 3.62 -11.59
C LEU A 35 -0.27 4.79 -11.87
N GLY A 36 0.82 4.56 -12.57
CA GLY A 36 1.74 5.62 -12.99
C GLY A 36 2.58 6.23 -11.87
N ALA A 37 2.79 5.52 -10.78
CA ALA A 37 3.61 6.01 -9.69
C ALA A 37 5.09 6.02 -10.10
N ASP A 38 5.80 7.10 -9.80
CA ASP A 38 7.25 7.14 -9.98
C ASP A 38 7.93 6.74 -8.66
N SER A 39 9.27 6.78 -8.63
CA SER A 39 10.01 6.34 -7.43
C SER A 39 9.73 7.21 -6.22
N LEU A 40 9.50 8.51 -6.41
CA LEU A 40 9.15 9.39 -5.30
C LEU A 40 7.75 9.05 -4.76
N ASP A 41 6.81 8.81 -5.65
CA ASP A 41 5.45 8.42 -5.25
C ASP A 41 5.45 7.12 -4.44
N THR A 42 6.25 6.13 -4.86
CA THR A 42 6.30 4.86 -4.14
C THR A 42 6.90 5.03 -2.75
N VAL A 43 7.93 5.86 -2.61
CA VAL A 43 8.51 6.15 -1.30
C VAL A 43 7.48 6.82 -0.39
N GLU A 44 6.76 7.79 -0.90
CA GLU A 44 5.75 8.48 -0.11
C GLU A 44 4.58 7.56 0.26
N LEU A 45 4.19 6.66 -0.64
CA LEU A 45 3.16 5.66 -0.34
C LEU A 45 3.57 4.76 0.82
N VAL A 46 4.83 4.29 0.80
CA VAL A 46 5.36 3.45 1.88
C VAL A 46 5.31 4.20 3.20
N MET A 47 5.74 5.46 3.21
CA MET A 47 5.74 6.27 4.42
C MET A 47 4.33 6.48 4.97
N GLU A 48 3.36 6.74 4.10
CA GLU A 48 1.97 6.89 4.52
C GLU A 48 1.41 5.61 5.11
N ILE A 49 1.73 4.48 4.50
CA ILE A 49 1.29 3.18 5.00
C ILE A 49 1.92 2.93 6.38
N GLU A 50 3.21 3.21 6.52
CA GLU A 50 3.88 3.05 7.81
C GLU A 50 3.21 3.86 8.91
N GLU A 51 2.89 5.10 8.63
CA GLU A 51 2.24 5.97 9.60
C GLU A 51 0.81 5.52 9.92
N SER A 52 0.06 5.13 8.90
CA SER A 52 -1.35 4.76 9.07
C SER A 52 -1.53 3.48 9.87
N PHE A 53 -0.59 2.56 9.77
CA PHE A 53 -0.68 1.27 10.45
C PHE A 53 0.32 1.12 11.60
N SER A 54 1.13 2.13 11.85
CA SER A 54 2.16 2.11 12.89
C SER A 54 3.10 0.91 12.74
N VAL A 55 3.54 0.67 11.51
CA VAL A 55 4.49 -0.39 11.18
C VAL A 55 5.72 0.21 10.52
N SER A 56 6.82 -0.53 10.57
CA SER A 56 8.05 -0.15 9.87
C SER A 56 8.27 -1.11 8.71
N ILE A 57 8.51 -0.57 7.52
CA ILE A 57 8.70 -1.36 6.31
C ILE A 57 10.12 -1.14 5.80
N PRO A 58 10.99 -2.17 5.89
CA PRO A 58 12.34 -2.06 5.34
C PRO A 58 12.32 -1.82 3.84
N ASP A 59 13.33 -1.13 3.32
CA ASP A 59 13.39 -0.82 1.89
C ASP A 59 13.34 -2.07 1.01
N GLU A 60 14.00 -3.14 1.42
CA GLU A 60 13.98 -4.39 0.64
C GLU A 60 12.58 -4.99 0.56
N ASP A 61 11.78 -4.83 1.60
CA ASP A 61 10.39 -5.30 1.59
C ASP A 61 9.51 -4.38 0.75
N ALA A 62 9.76 -3.08 0.83
CA ALA A 62 9.04 -2.11 0.02
C ALA A 62 9.21 -2.39 -1.47
N GLN A 63 10.40 -2.81 -1.89
CA GLN A 63 10.67 -3.14 -3.28
C GLN A 63 9.88 -4.34 -3.78
N LYS A 64 9.44 -5.21 -2.87
CA LYS A 64 8.63 -6.38 -3.23
C LYS A 64 7.15 -6.06 -3.36
N MET A 65 6.73 -4.91 -2.86
CA MET A 65 5.33 -4.49 -2.91
C MET A 65 5.06 -3.77 -4.23
N GLN A 66 4.86 -4.53 -5.28
CA GLN A 66 4.68 -3.98 -6.62
C GLN A 66 3.23 -3.69 -6.97
N THR A 67 2.30 -4.42 -6.36
CA THR A 67 0.88 -4.22 -6.58
C THR A 67 0.20 -3.77 -5.29
N VAL A 68 -1.01 -3.23 -5.44
CA VAL A 68 -1.82 -2.84 -4.29
C VAL A 68 -2.08 -4.06 -3.39
N GLY A 69 -2.40 -5.20 -4.00
CA GLY A 69 -2.62 -6.44 -3.26
C GLY A 69 -1.41 -6.90 -2.47
N ASP A 70 -0.22 -6.74 -3.04
CA ASP A 70 1.02 -7.07 -2.32
C ASP A 70 1.14 -6.25 -1.04
N SER A 71 0.81 -4.97 -1.11
CA SER A 71 0.86 -4.09 0.06
C SER A 71 -0.16 -4.52 1.11
N ILE A 72 -1.37 -4.88 0.69
CA ILE A 72 -2.41 -5.32 1.61
C ILE A 72 -1.98 -6.59 2.32
N ASP A 73 -1.47 -7.56 1.58
CA ASP A 73 -1.04 -8.83 2.15
C ASP A 73 0.14 -8.64 3.11
N TYR A 74 1.07 -7.78 2.75
CA TYR A 74 2.22 -7.48 3.60
C TYR A 74 1.78 -6.87 4.93
N ILE A 75 0.93 -5.87 4.88
CA ILE A 75 0.46 -5.20 6.09
C ILE A 75 -0.36 -6.15 6.97
N GLU A 76 -1.22 -6.95 6.36
CA GLU A 76 -2.00 -7.93 7.10
C GLU A 76 -1.08 -8.88 7.86
N LYS A 77 -0.05 -9.39 7.21
CA LYS A 77 0.92 -10.27 7.84
C LYS A 77 1.66 -9.58 8.99
N ARG A 78 2.11 -8.34 8.76
CA ARG A 78 2.84 -7.59 9.78
C ARG A 78 1.98 -7.32 11.00
N LEU A 79 0.71 -6.95 10.82
CA LEU A 79 -0.19 -6.70 11.93
C LEU A 79 -0.48 -7.98 12.72
N ASN A 80 -0.57 -9.11 12.05
CA ASN A 80 -0.77 -10.39 12.71
C ASN A 80 0.44 -10.80 13.53
N GLU A 81 1.64 -10.48 13.07
CA GLU A 81 2.88 -10.78 13.78
C GLU A 81 3.07 -9.94 15.03
N GLN A 82 2.41 -8.80 15.12
CA GLN A 82 2.54 -7.87 16.25
C GLN A 82 1.62 -8.18 17.42
N LYS A 83 0.84 -9.22 17.34
CA LYS A 83 -0.10 -9.59 18.41
C LYS A 83 0.60 -10.15 19.64
#